data_be84e282ffec1f1ddc04cc68e68dd7b6
#
_entry.id   be84e282ffec1f1ddc04cc68e68dd7b6
#
_cell.length_a   1.000
_cell.length_b   1.000
_cell.length_c   1.000
_cell.angle_alpha   90.00
_cell.angle_beta   90.00
_cell.angle_gamma   90.00
#
_symmetry.space_group_name_H-M   'P 1'
#
loop_
_entity.id
_entity.type
_entity.pdbx_description
1 polymer ?
#
loop_
_entity_poly.entity_id
_entity_poly.type
_entity_poly.pdbx_seq_one_letter_code
_entity_poly.pdbx_strand_id
1 'polypeptide(L)'
;MAFVATVSCHKETTEGLSLVTNYAVFEYEALVVVEVGDDYTPNANATENGQSIAVETSSDVDTNTVGIYGVTYSAINSDGFEASVFQTVVVHDPSIIGTDVSGNIWDKGNNSRTGVISLVEGTTSIFYATDFGFAGAFPVYFQMDGDVISEIPQTYAFDVSNVDLTYDPVTREFTTLIHPQGFGYTFEYQN
;
A
#
# COMPACT_ATOMS: atom_id res chain seq x y z
N MET A 1 16.24 71.19 32.06
CA MET A 1 16.66 70.45 30.83
C MET A 1 16.11 69.03 30.91
N ALA A 2 15.02 68.74 30.19
CA ALA A 2 14.37 67.44 30.25
C ALA A 2 14.88 66.64 29.05
N PHE A 3 15.45 65.45 29.32
CA PHE A 3 15.92 64.50 28.31
C PHE A 3 14.76 63.56 27.93
N VAL A 4 14.24 63.69 26.70
CA VAL A 4 13.24 62.75 26.16
C VAL A 4 14.02 61.67 25.47
N ALA A 5 14.01 60.45 26.05
CA ALA A 5 14.51 59.26 25.40
C ALA A 5 13.39 58.68 24.50
N THR A 6 13.57 58.78 23.20
CA THR A 6 12.72 58.08 22.22
C THR A 6 13.16 56.63 22.14
N VAL A 7 12.34 55.71 22.67
CA VAL A 7 12.49 54.27 22.43
C VAL A 7 11.98 53.99 21.01
N SER A 8 12.89 53.77 20.08
CA SER A 8 12.56 53.26 18.75
C SER A 8 12.20 51.77 18.89
N CYS A 9 10.91 51.45 18.77
CA CYS A 9 10.49 50.07 18.54
C CYS A 9 11.02 49.62 17.18
N HIS A 10 12.05 48.78 17.19
CA HIS A 10 12.47 48.08 15.99
C HIS A 10 11.36 47.07 15.67
N LYS A 11 10.61 47.33 14.61
CA LYS A 11 9.69 46.37 14.06
C LYS A 11 10.56 45.28 13.44
N GLU A 12 10.68 44.15 14.12
CA GLU A 12 11.27 42.96 13.53
C GLU A 12 10.43 42.57 12.32
N THR A 13 10.99 42.74 11.15
CA THR A 13 10.35 42.28 9.91
C THR A 13 10.35 40.75 9.95
N THR A 14 9.19 40.14 9.82
CA THR A 14 9.01 38.69 9.63
C THR A 14 9.41 38.25 8.22
N GLU A 15 10.11 39.08 7.48
CA GLU A 15 10.70 38.76 6.19
C GLU A 15 11.77 37.67 6.39
N GLY A 16 11.52 36.48 5.90
CA GLY A 16 12.39 35.29 6.00
C GLY A 16 11.99 34.27 7.06
N LEU A 17 10.89 34.45 7.83
CA LEU A 17 10.43 33.50 8.84
C LEU A 17 9.43 32.47 8.29
N SER A 18 9.01 32.55 7.03
CA SER A 18 8.19 31.55 6.37
C SER A 18 8.94 31.04 5.14
N LEU A 19 9.80 30.06 5.35
CA LEU A 19 10.36 29.28 4.24
C LEU A 19 9.29 28.30 3.79
N VAL A 20 8.73 28.50 2.61
CA VAL A 20 7.94 27.48 1.92
C VAL A 20 8.96 26.50 1.37
N THR A 21 9.07 25.32 1.98
CA THR A 21 9.89 24.26 1.41
C THR A 21 9.14 23.54 0.30
N ASN A 22 9.85 23.21 -0.77
CA ASN A 22 9.31 22.38 -1.85
C ASN A 22 9.83 20.95 -1.66
N TYR A 23 8.92 20.03 -1.34
CA TYR A 23 9.26 18.61 -1.24
C TYR A 23 9.58 18.00 -2.61
N ALA A 24 10.32 16.90 -2.59
CA ALA A 24 10.56 16.11 -3.78
C ALA A 24 9.23 15.63 -4.40
N VAL A 25 9.15 15.72 -5.72
CA VAL A 25 8.05 15.17 -6.52
C VAL A 25 8.58 13.96 -7.26
N PHE A 26 7.93 12.81 -7.07
CA PHE A 26 8.34 11.53 -7.64
C PHE A 26 7.54 11.20 -8.90
N GLU A 27 8.22 10.62 -9.89
CA GLU A 27 7.66 9.96 -11.04
C GLU A 27 8.04 8.48 -10.98
N TYR A 28 7.05 7.61 -10.78
CA TYR A 28 7.19 6.18 -10.59
C TYR A 28 5.87 5.46 -10.85
N GLU A 29 5.91 4.13 -11.00
CA GLU A 29 4.73 3.29 -11.06
C GLU A 29 4.38 2.82 -9.65
N ALA A 30 3.14 3.08 -9.18
CA ALA A 30 2.74 2.73 -7.82
C ALA A 30 2.49 1.22 -7.61
N LEU A 31 2.17 0.50 -8.71
CA LEU A 31 1.98 -0.95 -8.73
C LEU A 31 2.68 -1.51 -9.96
N VAL A 32 3.51 -2.53 -9.77
CA VAL A 32 4.18 -3.28 -10.83
C VAL A 32 3.86 -4.75 -10.67
N VAL A 33 3.60 -5.43 -11.79
CA VAL A 33 3.38 -6.89 -11.84
C VAL A 33 4.57 -7.54 -12.54
N VAL A 34 5.09 -8.59 -11.93
CA VAL A 34 6.27 -9.35 -12.38
C VAL A 34 5.93 -10.84 -12.40
N GLU A 35 6.28 -11.55 -13.45
CA GLU A 35 6.16 -13.01 -13.47
C GLU A 35 7.25 -13.64 -12.59
N VAL A 36 6.92 -14.73 -11.90
CA VAL A 36 7.88 -15.45 -11.06
C VAL A 36 9.07 -15.91 -11.89
N GLY A 37 10.27 -15.57 -11.43
CA GLY A 37 11.53 -15.87 -12.10
C GLY A 37 12.03 -14.79 -13.08
N ASP A 38 11.24 -13.78 -13.35
CA ASP A 38 11.66 -12.65 -14.19
C ASP A 38 12.53 -11.66 -13.41
N ASP A 39 13.33 -10.89 -14.15
CA ASP A 39 14.14 -9.81 -13.59
C ASP A 39 13.26 -8.60 -13.26
N TYR A 40 13.50 -8.02 -12.09
CA TYR A 40 12.89 -6.75 -11.68
C TYR A 40 13.99 -5.75 -11.28
N THR A 41 13.85 -4.52 -11.73
CA THR A 41 14.72 -3.42 -11.34
C THR A 41 13.87 -2.21 -10.89
N PRO A 42 13.99 -1.77 -9.64
CA PRO A 42 13.32 -0.57 -9.15
C PRO A 42 13.66 0.66 -10.00
N ASN A 43 12.66 1.47 -10.34
CA ASN A 43 12.85 2.66 -11.14
C ASN A 43 11.94 3.79 -10.67
N ALA A 44 12.54 4.90 -10.24
CA ALA A 44 11.85 6.15 -9.94
C ALA A 44 12.74 7.35 -10.22
N ASN A 45 12.14 8.47 -10.57
CA ASN A 45 12.78 9.76 -10.66
C ASN A 45 12.21 10.71 -9.61
N ALA A 46 13.03 11.61 -9.09
CA ALA A 46 12.58 12.68 -8.21
C ALA A 46 13.07 14.04 -8.70
N THR A 47 12.23 15.05 -8.52
CA THR A 47 12.57 16.43 -8.85
C THR A 47 12.22 17.37 -7.71
N GLU A 48 13.01 18.42 -7.54
CA GLU A 48 12.70 19.59 -6.75
C GLU A 48 12.68 20.82 -7.68
N ASN A 49 11.59 21.57 -7.70
CA ASN A 49 11.40 22.74 -8.60
C ASN A 49 11.69 22.40 -10.09
N GLY A 50 11.42 21.13 -10.50
CA GLY A 50 11.68 20.64 -11.86
C GLY A 50 13.14 20.28 -12.15
N GLN A 51 14.03 20.33 -11.16
CA GLN A 51 15.41 19.85 -11.26
C GLN A 51 15.54 18.47 -10.66
N SER A 52 16.20 17.53 -11.36
CA SER A 52 16.44 16.18 -10.85
C SER A 52 17.26 16.20 -9.57
N ILE A 53 16.84 15.40 -8.59
CA ILE A 53 17.56 15.14 -7.35
C ILE A 53 17.78 13.63 -7.18
N ALA A 54 18.72 13.27 -6.29
CA ALA A 54 19.05 11.87 -6.04
C ALA A 54 17.89 11.14 -5.37
N VAL A 55 17.65 9.88 -5.79
CA VAL A 55 16.68 8.96 -5.19
C VAL A 55 17.44 7.84 -4.49
N GLU A 56 17.09 7.59 -3.24
CA GLU A 56 17.49 6.40 -2.50
C GLU A 56 16.39 5.35 -2.61
N THR A 57 16.78 4.07 -2.74
CA THR A 57 15.84 2.96 -2.93
C THR A 57 16.09 1.90 -1.89
N SER A 58 15.01 1.44 -1.24
CA SER A 58 14.99 0.26 -0.37
C SER A 58 13.94 -0.72 -0.89
N SER A 59 14.30 -2.00 -1.05
CA SER A 59 13.44 -3.02 -1.65
C SER A 59 13.60 -4.35 -0.94
N ASP A 60 12.49 -5.07 -0.77
CA ASP A 60 12.43 -6.46 -0.27
C ASP A 60 11.98 -7.45 -1.35
N VAL A 61 11.96 -7.04 -2.61
CA VAL A 61 11.43 -7.84 -3.74
C VAL A 61 12.25 -9.12 -3.94
N ASP A 62 11.56 -10.26 -3.85
CA ASP A 62 12.06 -11.57 -4.27
C ASP A 62 11.22 -12.07 -5.46
N THR A 63 11.77 -11.96 -6.66
CA THR A 63 11.07 -12.40 -7.88
C THR A 63 10.98 -13.91 -8.04
N ASN A 64 11.64 -14.70 -7.18
CA ASN A 64 11.54 -16.17 -7.23
C ASN A 64 10.38 -16.73 -6.41
N THR A 65 9.68 -15.90 -5.66
CA THR A 65 8.59 -16.30 -4.79
C THR A 65 7.36 -15.47 -5.09
N VAL A 66 6.23 -16.12 -5.37
CA VAL A 66 4.93 -15.45 -5.51
C VAL A 66 4.61 -14.69 -4.22
N GLY A 67 4.26 -13.42 -4.33
CA GLY A 67 4.00 -12.60 -3.16
C GLY A 67 3.82 -11.12 -3.47
N ILE A 68 3.60 -10.35 -2.42
CA ILE A 68 3.46 -8.89 -2.46
C ILE A 68 4.65 -8.28 -1.74
N TYR A 69 5.42 -7.50 -2.46
CA TYR A 69 6.65 -6.89 -2.01
C TYR A 69 6.57 -5.37 -2.07
N GLY A 70 7.50 -4.72 -1.39
CA GLY A 70 7.55 -3.27 -1.31
C GLY A 70 8.85 -2.68 -1.82
N VAL A 71 8.74 -1.52 -2.47
CA VAL A 71 9.87 -0.67 -2.75
C VAL A 71 9.57 0.72 -2.21
N THR A 72 10.47 1.24 -1.41
CA THR A 72 10.41 2.62 -0.94
C THR A 72 11.46 3.44 -1.70
N TYR A 73 11.00 4.52 -2.29
CA TYR A 73 11.86 5.55 -2.88
C TYR A 73 11.85 6.77 -1.97
N SER A 74 13.01 7.29 -1.62
CA SER A 74 13.15 8.52 -0.84
C SER A 74 14.10 9.51 -1.50
N ALA A 75 13.87 10.79 -1.26
CA ALA A 75 14.71 11.87 -1.74
C ALA A 75 14.71 13.03 -0.75
N ILE A 76 15.86 13.65 -0.56
CA ILE A 76 16.05 14.81 0.32
C ILE A 76 16.16 16.06 -0.55
N ASN A 77 15.33 17.06 -0.25
CA ASN A 77 15.35 18.34 -0.95
C ASN A 77 16.53 19.22 -0.52
N SER A 78 16.70 20.38 -1.17
CA SER A 78 17.79 21.31 -0.88
C SER A 78 17.73 21.92 0.53
N ASP A 79 16.57 21.91 1.18
CA ASP A 79 16.35 22.37 2.55
C ASP A 79 16.61 21.28 3.61
N GLY A 80 16.92 20.04 3.18
CA GLY A 80 17.21 18.90 4.06
C GLY A 80 15.96 18.12 4.50
N PHE A 81 14.80 18.33 3.89
CA PHE A 81 13.58 17.56 4.18
C PHE A 81 13.45 16.37 3.26
N GLU A 82 13.20 15.23 3.88
CA GLU A 82 12.95 13.97 3.17
C GLU A 82 11.48 13.86 2.76
N ALA A 83 11.25 13.35 1.55
CA ALA A 83 9.97 12.83 1.08
C ALA A 83 10.15 11.41 0.58
N SER A 84 9.13 10.57 0.73
CA SER A 84 9.16 9.19 0.27
C SER A 84 7.85 8.77 -0.36
N VAL A 85 7.94 7.79 -1.28
CA VAL A 85 6.79 7.12 -1.91
C VAL A 85 7.01 5.62 -1.87
N PHE A 86 5.91 4.87 -1.97
CA PHE A 86 5.90 3.42 -1.88
C PHE A 86 5.36 2.82 -3.17
N GLN A 87 6.06 1.81 -3.69
CA GLN A 87 5.62 0.99 -4.81
C GLN A 87 5.30 -0.42 -4.32
N THR A 88 4.16 -0.94 -4.75
CA THR A 88 3.82 -2.36 -4.57
C THR A 88 4.29 -3.16 -5.78
N VAL A 89 4.99 -4.27 -5.53
CA VAL A 89 5.40 -5.22 -6.56
C VAL A 89 4.67 -6.53 -6.31
N VAL A 90 3.89 -6.96 -7.29
CA VAL A 90 3.13 -8.23 -7.27
C VAL A 90 3.90 -9.24 -8.10
N VAL A 91 4.48 -10.25 -7.45
CA VAL A 91 5.09 -11.38 -8.13
C VAL A 91 4.06 -12.51 -8.24
N HIS A 92 3.78 -12.96 -9.46
CA HIS A 92 2.76 -13.99 -9.71
C HIS A 92 3.27 -15.07 -10.65
N ASP A 93 2.64 -16.26 -10.58
CA ASP A 93 2.84 -17.36 -11.55
C ASP A 93 1.71 -17.32 -12.58
N PRO A 94 1.98 -16.99 -13.85
CA PRO A 94 0.95 -16.90 -14.88
C PRO A 94 0.34 -18.25 -15.27
N SER A 95 0.94 -19.37 -14.87
CA SER A 95 0.40 -20.72 -15.11
C SER A 95 -0.76 -21.07 -14.17
N ILE A 96 -0.88 -20.35 -13.04
CA ILE A 96 -1.99 -20.54 -12.09
C ILE A 96 -3.17 -19.70 -12.56
N ILE A 97 -4.31 -20.36 -12.77
CA ILE A 97 -5.54 -19.69 -13.20
C ILE A 97 -6.57 -19.79 -12.06
N GLY A 98 -6.90 -18.68 -11.49
CA GLY A 98 -7.91 -18.59 -10.43
C GLY A 98 -9.34 -18.47 -10.97
N THR A 99 -10.31 -19.03 -10.23
CA THR A 99 -11.72 -18.68 -10.43
C THR A 99 -11.89 -17.19 -10.14
N ASP A 100 -12.60 -16.48 -11.01
CA ASP A 100 -12.91 -15.06 -10.79
C ASP A 100 -13.86 -14.90 -9.61
N VAL A 101 -13.32 -14.36 -8.53
CA VAL A 101 -14.02 -14.05 -7.28
C VAL A 101 -14.20 -12.55 -7.07
N SER A 102 -14.10 -11.75 -8.13
CA SER A 102 -14.30 -10.31 -8.05
C SER A 102 -15.75 -9.95 -7.68
N GLY A 103 -15.91 -8.91 -6.90
CA GLY A 103 -17.23 -8.39 -6.51
C GLY A 103 -17.25 -7.63 -5.21
N ASN A 104 -18.41 -7.06 -4.90
CA ASN A 104 -18.65 -6.41 -3.63
C ASN A 104 -19.00 -7.46 -2.58
N ILE A 105 -18.41 -7.35 -1.41
CA ILE A 105 -18.62 -8.25 -0.28
C ILE A 105 -19.04 -7.50 0.96
N TRP A 106 -19.66 -8.19 1.90
CA TRP A 106 -19.95 -7.70 3.26
C TRP A 106 -19.72 -8.80 4.29
N ASP A 107 -19.42 -8.40 5.53
CA ASP A 107 -19.33 -9.32 6.66
C ASP A 107 -20.72 -9.74 7.14
N LYS A 108 -20.99 -11.04 7.16
CA LYS A 108 -22.24 -11.63 7.65
C LYS A 108 -22.55 -11.28 9.11
N GLY A 109 -21.52 -11.04 9.92
CA GLY A 109 -21.66 -10.62 11.32
C GLY A 109 -21.94 -9.12 11.49
N ASN A 110 -21.58 -8.31 10.47
CA ASN A 110 -21.79 -6.86 10.50
C ASN A 110 -21.85 -6.29 9.07
N ASN A 111 -23.04 -6.15 8.53
CA ASN A 111 -23.27 -5.68 7.17
C ASN A 111 -22.83 -4.23 6.87
N SER A 112 -22.43 -3.49 7.90
CA SER A 112 -21.76 -2.18 7.70
C SER A 112 -20.29 -2.32 7.33
N ARG A 113 -19.69 -3.49 7.49
CA ARG A 113 -18.35 -3.81 7.05
C ARG A 113 -18.43 -4.36 5.64
N THR A 114 -17.96 -3.58 4.70
CA THR A 114 -18.02 -3.89 3.27
C THR A 114 -16.63 -3.82 2.65
N GLY A 115 -16.42 -4.63 1.64
CA GLY A 115 -15.19 -4.64 0.87
C GLY A 115 -15.47 -4.86 -0.62
N VAL A 116 -14.43 -4.76 -1.42
CA VAL A 116 -14.42 -5.08 -2.83
C VAL A 116 -13.28 -6.03 -3.09
N ILE A 117 -13.56 -7.14 -3.75
CA ILE A 117 -12.54 -8.04 -4.28
C ILE A 117 -12.35 -7.72 -5.76
N SER A 118 -11.12 -7.59 -6.19
CA SER A 118 -10.75 -7.40 -7.59
C SER A 118 -9.53 -8.23 -7.96
N LEU A 119 -9.53 -8.77 -9.18
CA LEU A 119 -8.32 -9.34 -9.76
C LEU A 119 -7.27 -8.22 -9.92
N VAL A 120 -6.04 -8.48 -9.53
CA VAL A 120 -4.92 -7.56 -9.78
C VAL A 120 -4.66 -7.55 -11.28
N GLU A 121 -4.73 -6.36 -11.90
CA GLU A 121 -4.53 -6.21 -13.34
C GLU A 121 -3.15 -6.72 -13.76
N GLY A 122 -3.09 -7.50 -14.80
CA GLY A 122 -1.87 -8.16 -15.28
C GLY A 122 -1.60 -9.52 -14.66
N THR A 123 -2.42 -10.00 -13.71
CA THR A 123 -2.31 -11.35 -13.14
C THR A 123 -3.46 -12.26 -13.56
N THR A 124 -3.32 -13.56 -13.30
CA THR A 124 -4.33 -14.59 -13.61
C THR A 124 -4.97 -15.21 -12.37
N SER A 125 -4.41 -14.91 -11.18
CA SER A 125 -4.77 -15.62 -9.96
C SER A 125 -4.64 -14.79 -8.69
N ILE A 126 -4.04 -13.59 -8.75
CA ILE A 126 -3.86 -12.73 -7.57
C ILE A 126 -5.03 -11.76 -7.46
N PHE A 127 -5.69 -11.79 -6.31
CA PHE A 127 -6.81 -10.91 -5.99
C PHE A 127 -6.45 -9.99 -4.82
N TYR A 128 -7.10 -8.84 -4.81
CA TYR A 128 -7.01 -7.85 -3.75
C TYR A 128 -8.39 -7.60 -3.16
N ALA A 129 -8.53 -7.85 -1.85
CA ALA A 129 -9.71 -7.47 -1.09
C ALA A 129 -9.40 -6.17 -0.33
N THR A 130 -10.27 -5.17 -0.47
CA THR A 130 -10.08 -3.87 0.22
C THR A 130 -10.30 -3.96 1.73
N ASP A 131 -11.10 -4.95 2.16
CA ASP A 131 -11.35 -5.24 3.59
C ASP A 131 -11.72 -6.72 3.76
N PHE A 132 -10.90 -7.46 4.50
CA PHE A 132 -11.14 -8.84 4.94
C PHE A 132 -11.11 -8.99 6.46
N GLY A 133 -11.41 -7.95 7.19
CA GLY A 133 -11.45 -7.97 8.65
C GLY A 133 -11.43 -6.57 9.25
N PHE A 134 -11.26 -6.44 10.54
CA PHE A 134 -11.22 -5.20 11.31
C PHE A 134 -12.33 -4.18 10.96
N ALA A 135 -12.26 -2.99 11.52
CA ALA A 135 -13.25 -1.96 11.28
C ALA A 135 -12.84 -1.05 10.12
N GLY A 136 -13.12 -1.48 8.89
CA GLY A 136 -13.21 -0.58 7.76
C GLY A 136 -11.97 -0.36 6.89
N ALA A 137 -10.84 -1.06 7.12
CA ALA A 137 -9.73 -1.14 6.17
C ALA A 137 -8.70 -2.18 6.58
N PHE A 138 -8.93 -3.43 6.27
CA PHE A 138 -7.92 -4.47 6.36
C PHE A 138 -7.71 -5.10 4.99
N PRO A 139 -6.87 -4.51 4.14
CA PRO A 139 -6.62 -5.01 2.81
C PRO A 139 -5.79 -6.30 2.86
N VAL A 140 -6.15 -7.26 2.00
CA VAL A 140 -5.48 -8.55 1.88
C VAL A 140 -5.34 -8.91 0.42
N TYR A 141 -4.13 -9.26 0.01
CA TYR A 141 -3.89 -9.96 -1.24
C TYR A 141 -3.93 -11.47 -1.01
N PHE A 142 -4.48 -12.20 -1.96
CA PHE A 142 -4.56 -13.65 -1.90
C PHE A 142 -4.49 -14.26 -3.30
N GLN A 143 -4.15 -15.53 -3.36
CA GLN A 143 -4.14 -16.28 -4.62
C GLN A 143 -5.33 -17.24 -4.68
N MET A 144 -5.92 -17.34 -5.87
CA MET A 144 -6.83 -18.41 -6.23
C MET A 144 -6.12 -19.38 -7.19
N ASP A 145 -6.23 -20.69 -6.93
CA ASP A 145 -5.87 -21.74 -7.88
C ASP A 145 -7.15 -22.58 -8.14
N GLY A 146 -7.79 -22.33 -9.28
CA GLY A 146 -9.18 -22.69 -9.43
C GLY A 146 -10.02 -22.09 -8.30
N ASP A 147 -10.71 -22.96 -7.54
CA ASP A 147 -11.54 -22.58 -6.39
C ASP A 147 -10.78 -22.61 -5.05
N VAL A 148 -9.49 -22.90 -5.06
CA VAL A 148 -8.67 -22.95 -3.83
C VAL A 148 -8.07 -21.59 -3.56
N ILE A 149 -8.42 -21.00 -2.41
CA ILE A 149 -7.81 -19.75 -1.92
C ILE A 149 -6.57 -20.06 -1.08
N SER A 150 -5.55 -19.25 -1.19
CA SER A 150 -4.36 -19.30 -0.34
C SER A 150 -3.84 -17.91 0.02
N GLU A 151 -3.31 -17.79 1.22
CA GLU A 151 -2.49 -16.66 1.63
C GLU A 151 -1.20 -16.64 0.80
N ILE A 152 -0.74 -15.43 0.47
CA ILE A 152 0.56 -15.20 -0.16
C ILE A 152 1.41 -14.28 0.71
N PRO A 153 2.75 -14.38 0.68
CA PRO A 153 3.65 -13.50 1.41
C PRO A 153 3.31 -12.03 1.17
N GLN A 154 3.08 -11.30 2.25
CA GLN A 154 2.79 -9.86 2.24
C GLN A 154 3.01 -9.26 3.62
N THR A 155 3.12 -7.94 3.69
CA THR A 155 3.14 -7.21 4.97
C THR A 155 1.74 -6.74 5.31
N TYR A 156 1.25 -7.13 6.48
CA TYR A 156 -0.06 -6.70 6.99
C TYR A 156 0.04 -5.47 7.88
N ALA A 157 -1.07 -4.74 7.97
CA ALA A 157 -1.25 -3.68 8.96
C ALA A 157 -1.56 -4.28 10.36
N PHE A 158 -1.51 -3.44 11.40
CA PHE A 158 -2.00 -3.74 12.77
C PHE A 158 -1.32 -4.93 13.46
N ASP A 159 -0.01 -5.12 13.24
CA ASP A 159 0.77 -6.22 13.84
C ASP A 159 0.19 -7.62 13.56
N VAL A 160 -0.48 -7.78 12.43
CA VAL A 160 -0.95 -9.07 11.95
C VAL A 160 0.22 -9.87 11.38
N SER A 161 0.33 -11.14 11.78
CA SER A 161 1.39 -12.02 11.32
C SER A 161 1.01 -12.85 10.10
N ASN A 162 -0.25 -13.28 10.03
CA ASN A 162 -0.83 -14.06 8.93
C ASN A 162 -2.35 -14.05 9.00
N VAL A 163 -3.00 -14.47 7.92
CA VAL A 163 -4.45 -14.59 7.80
C VAL A 163 -4.78 -15.97 7.24
N ASP A 164 -5.43 -16.83 8.02
CA ASP A 164 -5.98 -18.06 7.45
C ASP A 164 -7.19 -17.72 6.59
N LEU A 165 -7.18 -18.18 5.34
CA LEU A 165 -8.21 -17.89 4.35
C LEU A 165 -8.87 -19.18 3.91
N THR A 166 -10.21 -19.18 3.81
CA THR A 166 -10.98 -20.23 3.16
C THR A 166 -12.04 -19.64 2.24
N TYR A 167 -12.35 -20.36 1.17
CA TYR A 167 -13.41 -20.04 0.22
C TYR A 167 -14.29 -21.26 0.00
N ASP A 168 -15.60 -21.09 0.11
CA ASP A 168 -16.58 -22.12 -0.25
C ASP A 168 -17.21 -21.78 -1.61
N PRO A 169 -16.91 -22.53 -2.69
CA PRO A 169 -17.42 -22.24 -4.02
C PRO A 169 -18.93 -22.47 -4.16
N VAL A 170 -19.56 -23.23 -3.24
CA VAL A 170 -21.00 -23.50 -3.28
C VAL A 170 -21.80 -22.35 -2.70
N THR A 171 -21.40 -21.87 -1.52
CA THR A 171 -22.04 -20.72 -0.87
C THR A 171 -21.46 -19.39 -1.33
N ARG A 172 -20.27 -19.42 -1.96
CA ARG A 172 -19.47 -18.26 -2.37
C ARG A 172 -19.11 -17.37 -1.18
N GLU A 173 -18.79 -18.02 -0.06
CA GLU A 173 -18.40 -17.34 1.17
C GLU A 173 -16.90 -17.42 1.40
N PHE A 174 -16.34 -16.33 1.93
CA PHE A 174 -14.96 -16.28 2.40
C PHE A 174 -14.95 -16.30 3.93
N THR A 175 -14.06 -17.10 4.52
CA THR A 175 -13.79 -17.01 5.95
C THR A 175 -12.34 -16.59 6.17
N THR A 176 -12.13 -15.66 7.10
CA THR A 176 -10.81 -15.20 7.50
C THR A 176 -10.62 -15.42 8.99
N LEU A 177 -9.40 -15.80 9.40
CA LEU A 177 -8.97 -15.83 10.79
C LEU A 177 -7.64 -15.08 10.89
N ILE A 178 -7.64 -13.95 11.61
CA ILE A 178 -6.53 -13.01 11.69
C ILE A 178 -5.68 -13.32 12.91
N HIS A 179 -4.37 -13.50 12.72
CA HIS A 179 -3.41 -13.84 13.77
C HIS A 179 -2.44 -12.66 14.06
N PRO A 180 -2.00 -12.51 15.33
CA PRO A 180 -2.27 -13.36 16.50
C PRO A 180 -3.58 -13.02 17.24
N GLN A 181 -4.36 -12.03 16.76
CA GLN A 181 -5.53 -11.49 17.47
C GLN A 181 -6.66 -12.51 17.62
N GLY A 182 -6.74 -13.52 16.73
CA GLY A 182 -7.78 -14.54 16.74
C GLY A 182 -9.15 -14.05 16.27
N PHE A 183 -9.22 -12.96 15.49
CA PHE A 183 -10.46 -12.43 14.97
C PHE A 183 -10.90 -13.17 13.72
N GLY A 184 -12.09 -13.76 13.75
CA GLY A 184 -12.69 -14.47 12.63
C GLY A 184 -13.84 -13.69 12.00
N TYR A 185 -13.89 -13.69 10.65
CA TYR A 185 -14.95 -13.05 9.89
C TYR A 185 -15.44 -13.98 8.78
N THR A 186 -16.69 -13.79 8.37
CA THR A 186 -17.26 -14.46 7.21
C THR A 186 -17.86 -13.42 6.28
N PHE A 187 -17.39 -13.39 5.06
CA PHE A 187 -17.87 -12.45 4.04
C PHE A 187 -18.67 -13.21 2.98
N GLU A 188 -19.72 -12.55 2.49
CA GLU A 188 -20.52 -13.00 1.37
C GLU A 188 -20.71 -11.87 0.36
N TYR A 189 -21.10 -12.20 -0.87
CA TYR A 189 -21.33 -11.17 -1.90
C TYR A 189 -22.59 -10.36 -1.60
N GLN A 190 -22.50 -9.07 -1.89
CA GLN A 190 -23.66 -8.20 -1.91
C GLN A 190 -24.55 -8.54 -3.12
N ASN A 191 -25.82 -8.81 -2.87
CA ASN A 191 -26.84 -9.08 -3.89
C ASN A 191 -27.36 -7.78 -4.54
#